data_1259c686931cd0743f2df0687ceb629c
#
_entry.id   1259c686931cd0743f2df0687ceb629c
#
_cell.length_a   1.000
_cell.length_b   1.000
_cell.length_c   1.000
_cell.angle_alpha   90.00
_cell.angle_beta   90.00
_cell.angle_gamma   90.00
#
_symmetry.space_group_name_H-M   'P 1'
#
loop_
_entity.id
_entity.type
_entity.pdbx_description
1 polymer ?
#
loop_
_entity_poly.entity_id
_entity_poly.type
_entity_poly.pdbx_seq_one_letter_code
_entity_poly.pdbx_strand_id
1 'polypeptide(L)'
;MHDQTRPHFTPASPTDRPANTRSRLSNGADMFLAPADGRSREARRFRDVYGDLVQHLGGDEHVSEARRHLAKRACALIVWCELQETKLATGADLDVQVYGSAVNSLRRLLTDLGLDPTVRDVTPSLAQYIAGRSQ
;
A
#
# COMPACT_ATOMS: atom_id res chain seq x y z
N MET A 1 23.58 50.14 -37.19
CA MET A 1 23.13 48.80 -37.60
C MET A 1 23.57 47.85 -36.51
N HIS A 2 22.71 47.60 -35.47
CA HIS A 2 22.98 46.67 -34.38
C HIS A 2 22.02 45.51 -34.53
N ASP A 3 22.56 44.41 -34.99
CA ASP A 3 21.86 43.13 -35.02
C ASP A 3 21.93 42.50 -33.62
N GLN A 4 20.82 42.52 -32.92
CA GLN A 4 20.65 41.84 -31.63
C GLN A 4 20.04 40.46 -31.89
N THR A 5 20.85 39.49 -32.14
CA THR A 5 20.48 38.08 -32.18
C THR A 5 20.11 37.63 -30.76
N ARG A 6 18.83 37.65 -30.41
CA ARG A 6 18.35 37.05 -29.13
C ARG A 6 18.50 35.52 -29.19
N PRO A 7 19.07 34.90 -28.19
CA PRO A 7 19.11 33.45 -28.12
C PRO A 7 17.68 32.91 -27.98
N HIS A 8 17.28 32.05 -28.91
CA HIS A 8 16.03 31.28 -28.83
C HIS A 8 16.11 30.32 -27.62
N PHE A 9 15.34 30.63 -26.60
CA PHE A 9 15.12 29.71 -25.50
C PHE A 9 14.14 28.62 -25.96
N THR A 10 14.64 27.44 -26.27
CA THR A 10 13.81 26.27 -26.53
C THR A 10 13.48 25.64 -25.19
N PRO A 11 12.19 25.61 -24.75
CA PRO A 11 11.84 24.89 -23.52
C PRO A 11 12.09 23.40 -23.72
N ALA A 12 12.88 22.79 -22.84
CA ALA A 12 13.11 21.36 -22.84
C ALA A 12 11.77 20.60 -22.74
N SER A 13 11.60 19.62 -23.60
CA SER A 13 10.40 18.77 -23.63
C SER A 13 10.19 18.05 -22.29
N PRO A 14 8.93 17.86 -21.85
CA PRO A 14 8.61 17.24 -20.55
C PRO A 14 9.11 15.78 -20.38
N THR A 15 9.56 15.16 -21.44
CA THR A 15 10.06 13.77 -21.49
C THR A 15 11.52 13.60 -21.11
N ASP A 16 12.27 14.70 -20.90
CA ASP A 16 13.73 14.62 -20.65
C ASP A 16 14.09 14.74 -19.16
N ARG A 17 13.18 14.42 -18.25
CA ARG A 17 13.50 14.23 -16.84
C ARG A 17 14.02 12.81 -16.64
N PRO A 18 15.28 12.65 -16.21
CA PRO A 18 15.80 11.32 -15.90
C PRO A 18 14.87 10.65 -14.88
N ALA A 19 14.46 9.41 -15.15
CA ALA A 19 13.49 8.64 -14.37
C ALA A 19 13.88 8.39 -12.90
N ASN A 20 15.00 8.94 -12.43
CA ASN A 20 15.58 8.66 -11.12
C ASN A 20 15.85 9.92 -10.27
N THR A 21 15.05 10.98 -10.41
CA THR A 21 15.20 12.21 -9.59
C THR A 21 14.52 12.11 -8.22
N ARG A 22 13.77 11.04 -7.95
CA ARG A 22 13.14 10.81 -6.65
C ARG A 22 14.14 10.17 -5.70
N SER A 23 14.10 10.58 -4.42
CA SER A 23 14.90 9.94 -3.38
C SER A 23 14.56 8.44 -3.29
N ARG A 24 15.49 7.63 -2.81
CA ARG A 24 15.27 6.18 -2.61
C ARG A 24 14.06 5.88 -1.72
N LEU A 25 13.76 6.80 -0.81
CA LEU A 25 12.57 6.74 0.04
C LEU A 25 11.28 6.95 -0.77
N SER A 26 11.28 7.88 -1.74
CA SER A 26 10.12 8.21 -2.56
C SER A 26 9.88 7.21 -3.69
N ASN A 27 10.92 6.56 -4.20
CA ASN A 27 10.80 5.54 -5.24
C ASN A 27 10.56 4.11 -4.69
N GLY A 28 10.39 3.98 -3.38
CA GLY A 28 10.14 2.70 -2.71
C GLY A 28 11.37 1.83 -2.48
N ALA A 29 12.57 2.27 -2.89
CA ALA A 29 13.79 1.51 -2.66
C ALA A 29 14.15 1.42 -1.17
N ASP A 30 13.87 2.47 -0.40
CA ASP A 30 14.02 2.48 1.05
C ASP A 30 12.62 2.54 1.70
N MET A 31 12.26 1.45 2.37
CA MET A 31 10.94 1.31 3.00
C MET A 31 10.80 2.18 4.26
N PHE A 32 11.90 2.41 4.97
CA PHE A 32 11.93 3.10 6.25
C PHE A 32 12.73 4.40 6.17
N LEU A 33 12.35 5.38 6.97
CA LEU A 33 12.98 6.70 7.03
C LEU A 33 14.41 6.65 7.58
N ALA A 34 14.67 5.75 8.52
CA ALA A 34 15.99 5.51 9.10
C ALA A 34 16.52 4.13 8.69
N PRO A 35 17.84 3.90 8.71
CA PRO A 35 18.39 2.58 8.49
C PRO A 35 17.79 1.59 9.49
N ALA A 36 16.99 0.66 9.00
CA ALA A 36 16.47 -0.46 9.77
C ALA A 36 17.16 -1.74 9.30
N ASP A 37 17.39 -2.68 10.22
CA ASP A 37 17.86 -4.00 9.81
C ASP A 37 16.79 -4.67 8.94
N GLY A 38 16.98 -4.58 7.63
CA GLY A 38 16.07 -5.18 6.65
C GLY A 38 16.02 -6.71 6.70
N ARG A 39 16.86 -7.32 7.54
CA ARG A 39 16.90 -8.77 7.78
C ARG A 39 16.03 -9.17 8.96
N SER A 40 15.56 -8.21 9.78
CA SER A 40 14.66 -8.52 10.89
C SER A 40 13.38 -9.20 10.38
N ARG A 41 12.78 -10.00 11.22
CA ARG A 41 11.54 -10.72 10.91
C ARG A 41 10.40 -9.74 10.61
N GLU A 42 10.32 -8.67 11.37
CA GLU A 42 9.33 -7.63 11.25
C GLU A 42 9.51 -6.84 9.93
N ALA A 43 10.73 -6.50 9.58
CA ALA A 43 11.02 -5.78 8.33
C ALA A 43 10.72 -6.63 7.10
N ARG A 44 10.95 -7.95 7.16
CA ARG A 44 10.55 -8.88 6.10
C ARG A 44 9.03 -8.94 5.99
N ARG A 45 8.34 -9.17 7.12
CA ARG A 45 6.88 -9.23 7.14
C ARG A 45 6.24 -7.93 6.63
N PHE A 46 6.78 -6.78 7.03
CA PHE A 46 6.33 -5.48 6.53
C PHE A 46 6.42 -5.38 5.01
N ARG A 47 7.52 -5.83 4.41
CA ARG A 47 7.71 -5.80 2.94
C ARG A 47 6.74 -6.74 2.23
N ASP A 48 6.51 -7.92 2.77
CA ASP A 48 5.57 -8.89 2.21
C ASP A 48 4.16 -8.31 2.20
N VAL A 49 3.68 -7.82 3.35
CA VAL A 49 2.35 -7.19 3.47
C VAL A 49 2.22 -5.96 2.55
N TYR A 50 3.28 -5.14 2.46
CA TYR A 50 3.26 -3.97 1.57
C TYR A 50 3.17 -4.38 0.10
N GLY A 51 3.92 -5.38 -0.32
CA GLY A 51 3.87 -5.92 -1.67
C GLY A 51 2.47 -6.44 -2.02
N ASP A 52 1.86 -7.22 -1.12
CA ASP A 52 0.51 -7.75 -1.28
C ASP A 52 -0.53 -6.63 -1.40
N LEU A 53 -0.46 -5.60 -0.53
CA LEU A 53 -1.36 -4.46 -0.59
C LEU A 53 -1.23 -3.68 -1.89
N VAL A 54 0.00 -3.41 -2.35
CA VAL A 54 0.25 -2.70 -3.61
C VAL A 54 -0.29 -3.50 -4.80
N GLN A 55 -0.13 -4.83 -4.80
CA GLN A 55 -0.70 -5.69 -5.84
C GLN A 55 -2.23 -5.62 -5.85
N HIS A 56 -2.89 -5.66 -4.69
CA HIS A 56 -4.34 -5.51 -4.60
C HIS A 56 -4.84 -4.14 -5.07
N LEU A 57 -4.02 -3.10 -4.93
CA LEU A 57 -4.33 -1.74 -5.40
C LEU A 57 -4.10 -1.54 -6.90
N GLY A 58 -3.73 -2.57 -7.64
CA GLY A 58 -3.52 -2.54 -9.07
C GLY A 58 -2.05 -2.51 -9.53
N GLY A 59 -1.11 -2.72 -8.60
CA GLY A 59 0.32 -2.74 -8.86
C GLY A 59 0.98 -1.36 -8.75
N ASP A 60 2.30 -1.37 -8.70
CA ASP A 60 3.12 -0.19 -8.36
C ASP A 60 2.93 1.00 -9.30
N GLU A 61 2.62 0.72 -10.57
CA GLU A 61 2.43 1.76 -11.59
C GLU A 61 1.11 2.52 -11.43
N HIS A 62 0.11 1.92 -10.79
CA HIS A 62 -1.23 2.49 -10.65
C HIS A 62 -1.48 3.11 -9.28
N VAL A 63 -0.58 2.92 -8.32
CA VAL A 63 -0.72 3.43 -6.96
C VAL A 63 -0.15 4.84 -6.84
N SER A 64 -0.98 5.82 -6.54
CA SER A 64 -0.54 7.20 -6.29
C SER A 64 0.34 7.29 -5.05
N GLU A 65 1.17 8.34 -4.94
CA GLU A 65 2.04 8.57 -3.79
C GLU A 65 1.24 8.65 -2.47
N ALA A 66 0.07 9.30 -2.49
CA ALA A 66 -0.80 9.37 -1.32
C ALA A 66 -1.27 7.98 -0.87
N ARG A 67 -1.69 7.12 -1.81
CA ARG A 67 -2.07 5.74 -1.52
C ARG A 67 -0.89 4.91 -0.99
N ARG A 68 0.33 5.12 -1.51
CA ARG A 68 1.54 4.48 -0.99
C ARG A 68 1.78 4.82 0.48
N HIS A 69 1.59 6.09 0.85
CA HIS A 69 1.70 6.52 2.24
C HIS A 69 0.65 5.88 3.15
N LEU A 70 -0.59 5.76 2.70
CA LEU A 70 -1.63 5.05 3.44
C LEU A 70 -1.33 3.56 3.55
N ALA A 71 -0.91 2.91 2.47
CA ALA A 71 -0.53 1.50 2.46
C ALA A 71 0.62 1.21 3.44
N LYS A 72 1.66 2.05 3.49
CA LYS A 72 2.76 1.91 4.47
C LYS A 72 2.26 1.98 5.92
N ARG A 73 1.31 2.85 6.23
CA ARG A 73 0.72 2.96 7.58
C ARG A 73 -0.15 1.76 7.90
N ALA A 74 -0.94 1.29 6.94
CA ALA A 74 -1.70 0.06 7.10
C ALA A 74 -0.77 -1.13 7.40
N CYS A 75 0.33 -1.28 6.65
CA CYS A 75 1.34 -2.33 6.90
C CYS A 75 1.93 -2.24 8.32
N ALA A 76 2.27 -1.04 8.79
CA ALA A 76 2.81 -0.86 10.13
C ALA A 76 1.82 -1.32 11.20
N LEU A 77 0.52 -1.00 11.03
CA LEU A 77 -0.53 -1.45 11.96
C LEU A 77 -0.77 -2.95 11.87
N ILE A 78 -0.75 -3.55 10.67
CA ILE A 78 -0.88 -5.00 10.49
C ILE A 78 0.24 -5.73 11.24
N VAL A 79 1.49 -5.38 10.98
CA VAL A 79 2.65 -6.02 11.63
C VAL A 79 2.62 -5.80 13.14
N TRP A 80 2.22 -4.62 13.58
CA TRP A 80 2.08 -4.34 15.02
C TRP A 80 0.98 -5.20 15.65
N CYS A 81 -0.18 -5.35 15.02
CA CYS A 81 -1.26 -6.23 15.51
C CYS A 81 -0.79 -7.68 15.60
N GLU A 82 -0.14 -8.21 14.56
CA GLU A 82 0.42 -9.56 14.54
C GLU A 82 1.42 -9.79 15.68
N LEU A 83 2.23 -8.78 16.04
CA LEU A 83 3.13 -8.85 17.19
C LEU A 83 2.37 -8.89 18.53
N GLN A 84 1.28 -8.12 18.67
CA GLN A 84 0.45 -8.16 19.87
C GLN A 84 -0.28 -9.52 20.00
N GLU A 85 -0.80 -10.05 18.90
CA GLU A 85 -1.42 -11.38 18.84
C GLU A 85 -0.43 -12.49 19.22
N THR A 86 0.81 -12.38 18.78
CA THR A 86 1.89 -13.32 19.18
C THR A 86 2.16 -13.24 20.68
N LYS A 87 2.19 -12.05 21.27
CA LYS A 87 2.35 -11.87 22.72
C LYS A 87 1.20 -12.53 23.49
N LEU A 88 -0.04 -12.30 23.04
CA LEU A 88 -1.23 -12.91 23.62
C LEU A 88 -1.15 -14.44 23.57
N ALA A 89 -0.76 -15.00 22.42
CA ALA A 89 -0.60 -16.45 22.23
C ALA A 89 0.48 -17.06 23.12
N THR A 90 1.46 -16.27 23.56
CA THR A 90 2.52 -16.68 24.49
C THR A 90 2.19 -16.42 25.97
N GLY A 91 0.96 -15.97 26.25
CA GLY A 91 0.48 -15.74 27.62
C GLY A 91 0.87 -14.38 28.21
N ALA A 92 1.33 -13.44 27.39
CA ALA A 92 1.57 -12.06 27.83
C ALA A 92 0.29 -11.23 27.80
N ASP A 93 0.24 -10.24 28.67
CA ASP A 93 -0.90 -9.33 28.73
C ASP A 93 -0.99 -8.44 27.46
N LEU A 94 -2.20 -8.28 26.97
CA LEU A 94 -2.56 -7.40 25.86
C LEU A 94 -3.39 -6.22 26.36
N ASP A 95 -2.97 -5.00 26.05
CA ASP A 95 -3.85 -3.83 26.22
C ASP A 95 -4.95 -3.85 25.14
N VAL A 96 -6.12 -4.35 25.54
CA VAL A 96 -7.28 -4.53 24.66
C VAL A 96 -7.77 -3.21 24.08
N GLN A 97 -7.66 -2.09 24.83
CA GLN A 97 -8.05 -0.77 24.35
C GLN A 97 -7.13 -0.25 23.24
N VAL A 98 -5.84 -0.35 23.45
CA VAL A 98 -4.83 0.06 22.45
C VAL A 98 -4.94 -0.83 21.22
N TYR A 99 -5.07 -2.14 21.40
CA TYR A 99 -5.26 -3.08 20.30
C TYR A 99 -6.55 -2.77 19.51
N GLY A 100 -7.68 -2.60 20.18
CA GLY A 100 -8.94 -2.26 19.55
C GLY A 100 -8.89 -0.94 18.76
N SER A 101 -8.21 0.08 19.31
CA SER A 101 -8.00 1.36 18.61
C SER A 101 -7.14 1.19 17.35
N ALA A 102 -6.10 0.37 17.41
CA ALA A 102 -5.25 0.07 16.26
C ALA A 102 -6.02 -0.68 15.16
N VAL A 103 -6.82 -1.69 15.53
CA VAL A 103 -7.66 -2.45 14.59
C VAL A 103 -8.69 -1.53 13.93
N ASN A 104 -9.33 -0.62 14.68
CA ASN A 104 -10.26 0.35 14.11
C ASN A 104 -9.58 1.33 13.16
N SER A 105 -8.37 1.78 13.48
CA SER A 105 -7.57 2.64 12.60
C SER A 105 -7.16 1.91 11.33
N LEU A 106 -6.74 0.65 11.46
CA LEU A 106 -6.42 -0.21 10.33
C LEU A 106 -7.62 -0.40 9.41
N ARG A 107 -8.79 -0.71 9.96
CA ARG A 107 -10.03 -0.85 9.18
C ARG A 107 -10.32 0.40 8.36
N ARG A 108 -10.20 1.59 8.96
CA ARG A 108 -10.40 2.86 8.24
C ARG A 108 -9.39 3.05 7.10
N LEU A 109 -8.12 2.76 7.34
CA LEU A 109 -7.09 2.86 6.30
C LEU A 109 -7.36 1.91 5.13
N LEU A 110 -7.80 0.69 5.39
CA LEU A 110 -8.16 -0.28 4.35
C LEU A 110 -9.38 0.18 3.56
N THR A 111 -10.40 0.74 4.23
CA THR A 111 -11.55 1.37 3.56
C THR A 111 -11.12 2.55 2.69
N ASP A 112 -10.28 3.46 3.20
CA ASP A 112 -9.77 4.62 2.45
C ASP A 112 -8.93 4.19 1.23
N LEU A 113 -8.27 3.06 1.30
CA LEU A 113 -7.56 2.45 0.19
C LEU A 113 -8.50 1.79 -0.84
N GLY A 114 -9.78 1.59 -0.50
CA GLY A 114 -10.75 0.89 -1.34
C GLY A 114 -10.66 -0.63 -1.22
N LEU A 115 -10.11 -1.13 -0.12
CA LEU A 115 -9.99 -2.56 0.19
C LEU A 115 -11.08 -3.02 1.17
N ASP A 116 -12.29 -2.54 0.96
CA ASP A 116 -13.44 -3.04 1.73
C ASP A 116 -13.65 -4.54 1.48
N PRO A 117 -14.00 -5.31 2.52
CA PRO A 117 -14.44 -6.67 2.34
C PRO A 117 -15.76 -6.64 1.55
N THR A 118 -15.65 -6.68 0.23
CA THR A 118 -16.80 -6.89 -0.64
C THR A 118 -17.35 -8.27 -0.32
N VAL A 119 -18.55 -8.30 0.22
CA VAL A 119 -19.33 -9.54 0.32
C VAL A 119 -19.45 -10.06 -1.12
N ARG A 120 -18.74 -11.15 -1.41
CA ARG A 120 -18.91 -11.83 -2.69
C ARG A 120 -20.37 -12.26 -2.70
N ASP A 121 -21.16 -11.63 -3.55
CA ASP A 121 -22.52 -12.09 -3.81
C ASP A 121 -22.42 -13.46 -4.49
N VAL A 122 -22.51 -14.50 -3.69
CA VAL A 122 -22.50 -15.90 -4.14
C VAL A 122 -23.89 -16.37 -4.50
N THR A 123 -24.86 -15.47 -4.58
CA THR A 123 -26.22 -15.80 -5.02
C THR A 123 -26.17 -16.17 -6.50
N PRO A 124 -26.41 -17.44 -6.89
CA PRO A 124 -26.44 -17.81 -8.29
C PRO A 124 -27.52 -16.98 -8.98
N SER A 125 -27.22 -16.44 -10.16
CA SER A 125 -28.24 -15.76 -10.93
C SER A 125 -29.37 -16.73 -11.23
N LEU A 126 -30.61 -16.23 -11.32
CA LEU A 126 -31.79 -17.06 -11.63
C LEU A 126 -31.54 -17.92 -12.87
N ALA A 127 -30.84 -17.41 -13.87
CA ALA A 127 -30.43 -18.12 -15.07
C ALA A 127 -29.50 -19.31 -14.78
N GLN A 128 -28.54 -19.18 -13.89
CA GLN A 128 -27.62 -20.25 -13.45
C GLN A 128 -28.38 -21.32 -12.65
N TYR A 129 -29.34 -20.91 -11.82
CA TYR A 129 -30.16 -21.83 -11.05
C TYR A 129 -31.08 -22.67 -11.94
N ILE A 130 -31.68 -22.07 -12.98
CA ILE A 130 -32.52 -22.78 -13.95
C ILE A 130 -31.69 -23.71 -14.81
N ALA A 131 -30.52 -23.31 -15.29
CA ALA A 131 -29.63 -24.14 -16.10
C ALA A 131 -29.13 -25.39 -15.34
N GLY A 132 -28.90 -25.32 -14.04
CA GLY A 132 -28.49 -26.45 -13.19
C GLY A 132 -29.59 -27.47 -12.91
N ARG A 133 -30.86 -27.15 -13.20
CA ARG A 133 -32.03 -28.03 -12.98
C ARG A 133 -32.47 -28.79 -14.23
N SER A 134 -31.87 -28.55 -15.38
CA SER A 134 -32.23 -29.14 -16.67
C SER A 134 -31.35 -30.34 -17.05
N GLN A 135 -30.69 -30.98 -16.07
CA GLN A 135 -30.02 -32.29 -16.26
C GLN A 135 -30.64 -33.35 -15.42
#